data_666c520e985f001b4c82a5a9bc682cf1
#
_entry.id   666c520e985f001b4c82a5a9bc682cf1
#
_cell.length_a   1.000
_cell.length_b   1.000
_cell.length_c   1.000
_cell.angle_alpha   90.00
_cell.angle_beta   90.00
_cell.angle_gamma   90.00
#
_symmetry.space_group_name_H-M   'P 1'
#
loop_
_entity.id
_entity.type
_entity.pdbx_description
1 polymer ?
#
loop_
_entity_poly.entity_id
_entity_poly.type
_entity_poly.pdbx_seq_one_letter_code
_entity_poly.pdbx_strand_id
1 'polypeptide(L)'
;MKKEVRIKEPVRIRTKCLSNGCESIYLDIYIDGKRQYEFLKLYIIPEHTREDKDLNQSTMKLANAVKAQRIVELQNGIYGFNHQKEKKDITLIDYIKYLADRDIEKTSRKVSMYTLIYHLQRYDKLGIKLRQIDKKYILGFIEYLKTATQKHCKSIKHINANTQVYYYKVFHYCLNSAIIDEIIISNPMDKIKKEEKPKRKRTERAFLTIDEVKTLSQTDFHNKTLKRAFLFSCFCGLRHSDIVALTWGNLKKNKIGKIELHMTQQKTQEILSLPLSNEALKQLPVRGKAQDTEKVFKGLISLGRTNEILPRWAAKAGIQKHITFHCRRHIKLSLSLKLNSLQRFISC
;
A
#
# COMPACT_ATOMS: atom_id res chain seq x y z
N MET A 1 -18.19 -11.40 -59.84
CA MET A 1 -16.87 -11.77 -59.24
C MET A 1 -16.61 -10.86 -58.05
N LYS A 2 -16.65 -11.43 -56.81
CA LYS A 2 -16.28 -10.69 -55.60
C LYS A 2 -14.77 -10.49 -55.59
N LYS A 3 -14.28 -9.22 -55.56
CA LYS A 3 -12.86 -8.93 -55.37
C LYS A 3 -12.44 -9.46 -54.00
N GLU A 4 -11.52 -10.44 -53.95
CA GLU A 4 -10.85 -10.86 -52.73
C GLU A 4 -10.15 -9.65 -52.08
N VAL A 5 -10.57 -9.29 -50.87
CA VAL A 5 -9.91 -8.29 -50.06
C VAL A 5 -8.57 -8.90 -49.59
N ARG A 6 -7.47 -8.59 -50.26
CA ARG A 6 -6.12 -8.96 -49.79
C ARG A 6 -5.82 -8.17 -48.50
N ILE A 7 -5.91 -8.84 -47.37
CA ILE A 7 -5.48 -8.31 -46.08
C ILE A 7 -3.96 -8.10 -46.19
N LYS A 8 -3.54 -6.83 -46.16
CA LYS A 8 -2.11 -6.48 -46.18
C LYS A 8 -1.50 -6.87 -44.85
N GLU A 9 -0.49 -7.78 -44.86
CA GLU A 9 0.27 -8.14 -43.66
C GLU A 9 0.87 -6.86 -42.99
N PRO A 10 0.62 -6.65 -41.69
CA PRO A 10 1.09 -5.45 -41.00
C PRO A 10 2.62 -5.45 -40.77
N VAL A 11 3.29 -6.58 -40.81
CA VAL A 11 4.74 -6.74 -40.61
C VAL A 11 5.37 -7.49 -41.81
N ARG A 12 6.39 -6.91 -42.41
CA ARG A 12 7.14 -7.52 -43.52
C ARG A 12 8.63 -7.54 -43.19
N ILE A 13 9.29 -8.65 -43.55
CA ILE A 13 10.75 -8.73 -43.54
C ILE A 13 11.28 -8.04 -44.78
N ARG A 14 12.29 -7.21 -44.61
CA ARG A 14 13.06 -6.57 -45.70
C ARG A 14 14.53 -6.62 -45.38
N THR A 15 15.34 -6.53 -46.43
CA THR A 15 16.80 -6.47 -46.33
C THR A 15 17.30 -5.14 -46.85
N LYS A 16 18.46 -4.71 -46.35
CA LYS A 16 19.18 -3.54 -46.78
C LYS A 16 20.63 -3.94 -47.03
N CYS A 17 21.12 -3.77 -48.29
CA CYS A 17 22.50 -4.04 -48.64
C CYS A 17 23.45 -3.10 -47.87
N LEU A 18 24.56 -3.68 -47.43
CA LEU A 18 25.66 -3.01 -46.76
C LEU A 18 26.90 -2.94 -47.69
N SER A 19 27.82 -2.03 -47.41
CA SER A 19 29.04 -1.83 -48.20
C SER A 19 29.99 -3.04 -48.23
N ASN A 20 29.84 -3.98 -47.28
CA ASN A 20 30.64 -5.21 -47.22
C ASN A 20 29.99 -6.42 -47.94
N GLY A 21 28.97 -6.18 -48.75
CA GLY A 21 28.26 -7.23 -49.47
C GLY A 21 27.23 -8.04 -48.68
N CYS A 22 27.11 -7.83 -47.35
CA CYS A 22 26.06 -8.43 -46.51
C CYS A 22 24.76 -7.66 -46.63
N GLU A 23 23.66 -8.29 -46.26
CA GLU A 23 22.35 -7.64 -46.16
C GLU A 23 21.88 -7.62 -44.72
N SER A 24 21.56 -6.44 -44.19
CA SER A 24 20.96 -6.28 -42.88
C SER A 24 19.46 -6.52 -42.95
N ILE A 25 18.93 -7.40 -42.08
CA ILE A 25 17.50 -7.73 -42.00
C ILE A 25 16.79 -6.75 -41.07
N TYR A 26 15.63 -6.25 -41.53
CA TYR A 26 14.75 -5.41 -40.70
C TYR A 26 13.27 -5.75 -40.94
N LEU A 27 12.42 -5.43 -39.95
CA LEU A 27 10.98 -5.50 -40.09
C LEU A 27 10.47 -4.13 -40.56
N ASP A 28 9.64 -4.16 -41.60
CA ASP A 28 8.86 -3.02 -42.09
C ASP A 28 7.43 -3.18 -41.54
N ILE A 29 7.10 -2.37 -40.52
CA ILE A 29 5.88 -2.47 -39.77
C ILE A 29 4.97 -1.29 -40.12
N TYR A 30 3.74 -1.57 -40.55
CA TYR A 30 2.74 -0.54 -40.92
C TYR A 30 1.45 -0.72 -40.10
N ILE A 31 1.14 0.28 -39.26
CA ILE A 31 0.00 0.26 -38.34
C ILE A 31 -0.60 1.67 -38.26
N ASP A 32 -1.91 1.79 -38.28
CA ASP A 32 -2.68 3.03 -38.08
C ASP A 32 -2.15 4.21 -38.95
N GLY A 33 -1.80 3.94 -40.19
CA GLY A 33 -1.29 4.96 -41.10
C GLY A 33 0.18 5.33 -40.88
N LYS A 34 0.90 4.75 -39.92
CA LYS A 34 2.31 5.02 -39.64
C LYS A 34 3.20 3.85 -40.01
N ARG A 35 4.40 4.16 -40.48
CA ARG A 35 5.39 3.16 -40.90
C ARG A 35 6.63 3.26 -40.03
N GLN A 36 7.14 2.11 -39.56
CA GLN A 36 8.37 2.01 -38.78
C GLN A 36 9.25 0.88 -39.25
N TYR A 37 10.54 1.03 -39.02
CA TYR A 37 11.55 0.03 -39.34
C TYR A 37 12.24 -0.43 -38.05
N GLU A 38 12.22 -1.76 -37.80
CA GLU A 38 12.92 -2.39 -36.68
C GLU A 38 14.07 -3.23 -37.21
N PHE A 39 15.32 -2.80 -37.00
CA PHE A 39 16.51 -3.54 -37.40
C PHE A 39 16.78 -4.68 -36.42
N LEU A 40 16.82 -5.92 -36.92
CA LEU A 40 16.94 -7.13 -36.09
C LEU A 40 18.39 -7.43 -35.69
N LYS A 41 19.38 -6.73 -36.25
CA LYS A 41 20.82 -7.03 -36.13
C LYS A 41 21.14 -8.44 -36.59
N LEU A 42 20.39 -8.96 -37.56
CA LEU A 42 20.60 -10.20 -38.28
C LEU A 42 21.08 -9.85 -39.70
N TYR A 43 22.02 -10.62 -40.19
CA TYR A 43 22.66 -10.34 -41.46
C TYR A 43 22.66 -11.58 -42.38
N ILE A 44 22.40 -11.37 -43.64
CA ILE A 44 22.60 -12.35 -44.71
C ILE A 44 23.97 -12.08 -45.31
N ILE A 45 24.78 -13.13 -45.43
CA ILE A 45 26.12 -13.07 -46.03
C ILE A 45 26.11 -13.51 -47.49
N PRO A 46 27.05 -13.08 -48.34
CA PRO A 46 27.19 -13.61 -49.68
C PRO A 46 27.40 -15.14 -49.68
N GLU A 47 26.67 -15.86 -50.52
CA GLU A 47 26.71 -17.31 -50.56
C GLU A 47 27.86 -17.76 -51.49
N HIS A 48 28.93 -18.27 -50.90
CA HIS A 48 30.06 -18.86 -51.62
C HIS A 48 30.19 -20.35 -51.36
N THR A 49 29.67 -20.82 -50.26
CA THR A 49 29.72 -22.22 -49.82
C THR A 49 28.32 -22.74 -49.47
N ARG A 50 28.19 -24.07 -49.33
CA ARG A 50 26.96 -24.70 -48.83
C ARG A 50 26.67 -24.28 -47.39
N GLU A 51 27.70 -24.11 -46.58
CA GLU A 51 27.59 -23.67 -45.19
C GLU A 51 27.04 -22.23 -45.07
N ASP A 52 27.44 -21.34 -46.00
CA ASP A 52 26.90 -19.96 -46.03
C ASP A 52 25.39 -19.96 -46.30
N LYS A 53 24.95 -20.85 -47.21
CA LYS A 53 23.54 -21.01 -47.52
C LYS A 53 22.73 -21.55 -46.35
N ASP A 54 23.26 -22.53 -45.59
CA ASP A 54 22.62 -23.11 -44.43
C ASP A 54 22.54 -22.07 -43.30
N LEU A 55 23.59 -21.25 -43.13
CA LEU A 55 23.60 -20.12 -42.15
C LEU A 55 22.56 -19.06 -42.52
N ASN A 56 22.50 -18.63 -43.76
CA ASN A 56 21.50 -17.68 -44.25
C ASN A 56 20.08 -18.20 -44.08
N GLN A 57 19.84 -19.48 -44.30
CA GLN A 57 18.54 -20.12 -44.10
C GLN A 57 18.16 -20.12 -42.61
N SER A 58 19.10 -20.40 -41.72
CA SER A 58 18.90 -20.36 -40.27
C SER A 58 18.60 -18.94 -39.78
N THR A 59 19.32 -17.95 -40.30
CA THR A 59 19.12 -16.52 -40.03
C THR A 59 17.72 -16.07 -40.48
N MET A 60 17.27 -16.50 -41.66
CA MET A 60 15.91 -16.20 -42.15
C MET A 60 14.82 -16.88 -41.33
N LYS A 61 15.04 -18.11 -40.84
CA LYS A 61 14.10 -18.79 -39.92
C LYS A 61 13.95 -17.98 -38.63
N LEU A 62 15.05 -17.50 -38.06
CA LEU A 62 15.03 -16.64 -36.85
C LEU A 62 14.30 -15.31 -37.12
N ALA A 63 14.57 -14.66 -38.25
CA ALA A 63 13.86 -13.44 -38.63
C ALA A 63 12.35 -13.64 -38.78
N ASN A 64 11.93 -14.79 -39.35
CA ASN A 64 10.51 -15.15 -39.46
C ASN A 64 9.87 -15.44 -38.08
N ALA A 65 10.58 -16.06 -37.15
CA ALA A 65 10.10 -16.24 -35.75
C ALA A 65 9.87 -14.90 -35.07
N VAL A 66 10.80 -13.96 -35.20
CA VAL A 66 10.64 -12.59 -34.67
C VAL A 66 9.45 -11.86 -35.31
N LYS A 67 9.29 -11.99 -36.67
CA LYS A 67 8.12 -11.45 -37.37
C LYS A 67 6.81 -12.01 -36.81
N ALA A 68 6.72 -13.32 -36.60
CA ALA A 68 5.52 -13.96 -36.08
C ALA A 68 5.19 -13.45 -34.65
N GLN A 69 6.20 -13.33 -33.81
CA GLN A 69 6.04 -12.77 -32.47
C GLN A 69 5.52 -11.32 -32.53
N ARG A 70 6.06 -10.49 -33.42
CA ARG A 70 5.59 -9.09 -33.58
C ARG A 70 4.15 -9.01 -34.07
N ILE A 71 3.71 -9.92 -34.94
CA ILE A 71 2.31 -9.98 -35.38
C ILE A 71 1.38 -10.31 -34.21
N VAL A 72 1.75 -11.26 -33.35
CA VAL A 72 0.97 -11.61 -32.15
C VAL A 72 0.92 -10.45 -31.16
N GLU A 73 2.05 -9.77 -30.92
CA GLU A 73 2.12 -8.60 -30.06
C GLU A 73 1.22 -7.46 -30.56
N LEU A 74 1.15 -7.27 -31.88
CA LEU A 74 0.26 -6.31 -32.52
C LEU A 74 -1.22 -6.66 -32.35
N GLN A 75 -1.58 -7.92 -32.54
CA GLN A 75 -2.96 -8.38 -32.38
C GLN A 75 -3.43 -8.28 -30.92
N ASN A 76 -2.53 -8.50 -29.98
CA ASN A 76 -2.84 -8.39 -28.56
C ASN A 76 -2.81 -6.94 -28.01
N GLY A 77 -2.60 -5.93 -28.86
CA GLY A 77 -2.48 -4.53 -28.45
C GLY A 77 -1.23 -4.23 -27.61
N ILE A 78 -0.30 -5.17 -27.50
CA ILE A 78 0.95 -5.04 -26.72
C ILE A 78 1.99 -4.24 -27.50
N TYR A 79 1.91 -4.28 -28.84
CA TYR A 79 2.82 -3.60 -29.74
C TYR A 79 2.11 -2.43 -30.44
N GLY A 80 2.18 -1.26 -29.82
CA GLY A 80 1.70 -0.01 -30.41
C GLY A 80 2.76 1.10 -30.26
N PHE A 81 3.12 1.74 -31.37
CA PHE A 81 4.15 2.78 -31.45
C PHE A 81 3.95 3.94 -30.47
N ASN A 82 2.71 4.19 -30.09
CA ASN A 82 2.37 5.25 -29.15
C ASN A 82 2.46 4.80 -27.69
N HIS A 83 2.11 3.55 -27.35
CA HIS A 83 2.11 3.09 -25.97
C HIS A 83 3.52 2.98 -25.34
N GLN A 84 4.54 2.57 -26.09
CA GLN A 84 5.91 2.53 -25.55
C GLN A 84 6.57 3.92 -25.47
N LYS A 85 6.27 4.82 -26.42
CA LYS A 85 6.79 6.19 -26.37
C LYS A 85 6.07 7.01 -25.30
N GLU A 86 4.75 6.88 -25.18
CA GLU A 86 3.96 7.56 -24.16
C GLU A 86 4.24 7.03 -22.76
N LYS A 87 4.38 5.69 -22.57
CA LYS A 87 4.83 5.11 -21.29
C LYS A 87 6.25 5.56 -20.92
N LYS A 88 7.12 5.77 -21.89
CA LYS A 88 8.52 6.18 -21.67
C LYS A 88 8.66 7.66 -21.29
N ASP A 89 7.70 8.49 -21.60
CA ASP A 89 7.70 9.94 -21.35
C ASP A 89 6.74 10.39 -20.25
N ILE A 90 6.14 9.44 -19.52
CA ILE A 90 5.21 9.73 -18.43
C ILE A 90 5.90 10.49 -17.29
N THR A 91 5.22 11.49 -16.72
CA THR A 91 5.72 12.18 -15.52
C THR A 91 5.60 11.28 -14.29
N LEU A 92 6.45 11.52 -13.28
CA LEU A 92 6.36 10.83 -11.99
C LEU A 92 4.96 10.95 -11.37
N ILE A 93 4.38 12.13 -11.42
CA ILE A 93 3.08 12.41 -10.81
C ILE A 93 1.96 11.66 -11.52
N ASP A 94 1.95 11.65 -12.86
CA ASP A 94 0.90 10.98 -13.64
C ASP A 94 1.01 9.46 -13.50
N TYR A 95 2.22 8.93 -13.40
CA TYR A 95 2.42 7.52 -13.10
C TYR A 95 1.91 7.13 -11.70
N ILE A 96 2.18 7.94 -10.66
CA ILE A 96 1.66 7.66 -9.31
C ILE A 96 0.14 7.76 -9.26
N LYS A 97 -0.48 8.70 -10.00
CA LYS A 97 -1.95 8.77 -10.16
C LYS A 97 -2.49 7.49 -10.79
N TYR A 98 -1.89 7.06 -11.91
CA TYR A 98 -2.26 5.81 -12.56
C TYR A 98 -2.20 4.61 -11.61
N LEU A 99 -1.13 4.47 -10.81
CA LEU A 99 -1.01 3.41 -9.80
C LEU A 99 -2.10 3.52 -8.72
N ALA A 100 -2.39 4.74 -8.26
CA ALA A 100 -3.39 4.98 -7.23
C ALA A 100 -4.81 4.62 -7.72
N ASP A 101 -5.10 4.80 -9.00
CA ASP A 101 -6.39 4.48 -9.59
C ASP A 101 -6.52 3.00 -9.99
N ARG A 102 -5.41 2.36 -10.37
CA ARG A 102 -5.35 0.92 -10.63
C ARG A 102 -5.63 0.08 -9.37
N ASP A 103 -5.14 0.51 -8.20
CA ASP A 103 -5.26 -0.19 -6.91
C ASP A 103 -6.61 0.13 -6.21
N ILE A 104 -7.74 -0.13 -6.86
CA ILE A 104 -9.09 0.22 -6.38
C ILE A 104 -9.39 -0.36 -5.00
N GLU A 105 -8.93 -1.58 -4.68
CA GLU A 105 -9.25 -2.28 -3.43
C GLU A 105 -8.50 -1.76 -2.18
N LYS A 106 -7.38 -1.05 -2.36
CA LYS A 106 -6.51 -0.63 -1.24
C LYS A 106 -6.62 0.86 -0.92
N THR A 107 -7.76 1.26 -0.38
CA THR A 107 -8.09 2.67 -0.05
C THR A 107 -6.98 3.40 0.74
N SER A 108 -6.33 2.76 1.72
CA SER A 108 -5.28 3.39 2.53
C SER A 108 -4.00 3.67 1.71
N ARG A 109 -3.63 2.79 0.76
CA ARG A 109 -2.50 2.99 -0.14
C ARG A 109 -2.79 4.10 -1.13
N LYS A 110 -3.99 4.13 -1.71
CA LYS A 110 -4.47 5.19 -2.60
C LYS A 110 -4.34 6.58 -1.94
N VAL A 111 -4.85 6.74 -0.72
CA VAL A 111 -4.73 7.99 0.06
C VAL A 111 -3.27 8.37 0.27
N SER A 112 -2.40 7.39 0.54
CA SER A 112 -0.97 7.65 0.74
C SER A 112 -0.26 8.12 -0.53
N MET A 113 -0.60 7.54 -1.68
CA MET A 113 -0.09 7.97 -2.98
C MET A 113 -0.53 9.40 -3.32
N TYR A 114 -1.80 9.74 -3.12
CA TYR A 114 -2.27 11.12 -3.33
C TYR A 114 -1.63 12.13 -2.37
N THR A 115 -1.30 11.71 -1.15
CA THR A 115 -0.55 12.59 -0.24
C THR A 115 0.91 12.72 -0.67
N LEU A 116 1.53 11.65 -1.18
CA LEU A 116 2.86 11.72 -1.78
C LEU A 116 2.88 12.66 -3.00
N ILE A 117 1.88 12.57 -3.90
CA ILE A 117 1.71 13.48 -5.04
C ILE A 117 1.66 14.93 -4.56
N TYR A 118 0.88 15.24 -3.51
CA TYR A 118 0.81 16.59 -2.94
C TYR A 118 2.19 17.12 -2.55
N HIS A 119 3.05 16.28 -1.94
CA HIS A 119 4.40 16.69 -1.55
C HIS A 119 5.35 16.78 -2.74
N LEU A 120 5.24 15.88 -3.72
CA LEU A 120 6.05 15.94 -4.95
C LEU A 120 5.75 17.19 -5.75
N GLN A 121 4.48 17.60 -5.89
CA GLN A 121 4.09 18.83 -6.58
C GLN A 121 4.61 20.10 -5.90
N ARG A 122 4.80 20.09 -4.59
CA ARG A 122 5.39 21.21 -3.84
C ARG A 122 6.91 21.23 -3.91
N TYR A 123 7.54 20.07 -4.04
CA TYR A 123 8.97 19.92 -4.22
C TYR A 123 9.40 20.25 -5.63
N ASP A 124 8.73 19.68 -6.62
CA ASP A 124 9.02 19.84 -8.04
C ASP A 124 7.80 20.37 -8.79
N LYS A 125 7.79 21.67 -9.06
CA LYS A 125 6.69 22.36 -9.76
C LYS A 125 6.64 22.06 -11.25
N LEU A 126 7.77 21.68 -11.86
CA LEU A 126 7.88 21.44 -13.31
C LEU A 126 7.46 20.03 -13.70
N GLY A 127 7.50 19.08 -12.77
CA GLY A 127 7.08 17.70 -13.00
C GLY A 127 8.12 16.89 -13.78
N ILE A 128 9.03 16.24 -13.05
CA ILE A 128 10.08 15.38 -13.64
C ILE A 128 9.48 14.17 -14.37
N LYS A 129 10.08 13.81 -15.50
CA LYS A 129 9.79 12.53 -16.17
C LYS A 129 10.35 11.38 -15.33
N LEU A 130 9.60 10.27 -15.29
CA LEU A 130 9.95 9.12 -14.44
C LEU A 130 11.37 8.58 -14.70
N ARG A 131 11.84 8.63 -15.94
CA ARG A 131 13.18 8.19 -16.35
C ARG A 131 14.32 9.13 -15.95
N GLN A 132 14.00 10.37 -15.65
CA GLN A 132 14.99 11.39 -15.28
C GLN A 132 15.25 11.41 -13.77
N ILE A 133 14.51 10.59 -12.99
CA ILE A 133 14.69 10.51 -11.56
C ILE A 133 16.03 9.85 -11.27
N ASP A 134 16.91 10.61 -10.64
CA ASP A 134 18.23 10.16 -10.21
C ASP A 134 18.37 10.17 -8.67
N LYS A 135 19.54 9.74 -8.18
CA LYS A 135 19.85 9.79 -6.74
C LYS A 135 19.75 11.21 -6.19
N LYS A 136 20.19 12.23 -6.94
CA LYS A 136 20.19 13.65 -6.50
C LYS A 136 18.77 14.15 -6.26
N TYR A 137 17.85 13.85 -7.19
CA TYR A 137 16.43 14.19 -7.04
C TYR A 137 15.83 13.60 -5.76
N ILE A 138 16.11 12.32 -5.48
CA ILE A 138 15.56 11.62 -4.31
C ILE A 138 16.14 12.20 -3.02
N LEU A 139 17.44 12.48 -2.97
CA LEU A 139 18.07 13.12 -1.81
C LEU A 139 17.47 14.52 -1.55
N GLY A 140 17.27 15.31 -2.61
CA GLY A 140 16.58 16.60 -2.50
C GLY A 140 15.14 16.47 -1.96
N PHE A 141 14.40 15.45 -2.42
CA PHE A 141 13.06 15.20 -1.90
C PHE A 141 13.06 14.75 -0.43
N ILE A 142 14.04 13.93 0.00
CA ILE A 142 14.21 13.55 1.41
C ILE A 142 14.47 14.81 2.27
N GLU A 143 15.31 15.71 1.79
CA GLU A 143 15.60 16.97 2.50
C GLU A 143 14.36 17.88 2.58
N TYR A 144 13.62 18.03 1.49
CA TYR A 144 12.34 18.72 1.47
C TYR A 144 11.37 18.16 2.52
N LEU A 145 11.27 16.82 2.68
CA LEU A 145 10.37 16.20 3.64
C LEU A 145 10.69 16.57 5.10
N LYS A 146 11.92 16.97 5.44
CA LYS A 146 12.29 17.41 6.81
C LYS A 146 11.62 18.72 7.19
N THR A 147 11.41 19.61 6.23
CA THR A 147 10.80 20.93 6.43
C THR A 147 9.34 20.98 6.01
N ALA A 148 8.84 19.98 5.28
CA ALA A 148 7.50 19.94 4.75
C ALA A 148 6.42 19.94 5.85
N THR A 149 5.29 20.61 5.55
CA THR A 149 4.14 20.71 6.44
C THR A 149 3.07 19.67 6.12
N GLN A 150 2.27 19.30 7.11
CA GLN A 150 1.18 18.35 6.92
C GLN A 150 0.09 18.94 6.01
N LYS A 151 -0.45 18.08 5.13
CA LYS A 151 -1.63 18.41 4.32
C LYS A 151 -2.86 18.56 5.23
N HIS A 152 -3.68 19.58 4.98
CA HIS A 152 -4.94 19.84 5.71
C HIS A 152 -4.82 20.13 7.21
N CYS A 153 -3.68 20.59 7.69
CA CYS A 153 -3.57 21.06 9.07
C CYS A 153 -3.90 22.56 9.17
N LYS A 154 -4.79 22.94 10.08
CA LYS A 154 -5.14 24.36 10.31
C LYS A 154 -3.96 25.16 10.90
N SER A 155 -3.06 24.50 11.61
CA SER A 155 -1.81 25.09 12.12
C SER A 155 -0.62 24.57 11.31
N ILE A 156 0.45 25.37 11.21
CA ILE A 156 1.71 24.97 10.57
C ILE A 156 2.32 23.84 11.39
N LYS A 157 2.14 22.61 10.94
CA LYS A 157 2.67 21.41 11.59
C LYS A 157 3.55 20.63 10.63
N HIS A 158 4.81 20.50 10.98
CA HIS A 158 5.76 19.74 10.17
C HIS A 158 5.47 18.23 10.17
N ILE A 159 5.91 17.55 9.13
CA ILE A 159 5.82 16.10 9.00
C ILE A 159 6.79 15.47 10.02
N ASN A 160 6.29 14.55 10.84
CA ASN A 160 7.15 13.83 11.77
C ASN A 160 8.05 12.80 11.08
N ALA A 161 9.16 12.43 11.71
CA ALA A 161 10.17 11.52 11.16
C ALA A 161 9.57 10.16 10.69
N ASN A 162 8.59 9.61 11.41
CA ASN A 162 7.96 8.35 11.05
C ASN A 162 7.09 8.48 9.78
N THR A 163 6.46 9.64 9.56
CA THR A 163 5.71 9.96 8.35
C THR A 163 6.66 10.17 7.15
N GLN A 164 7.83 10.81 7.36
CA GLN A 164 8.87 10.93 6.32
C GLN A 164 9.32 9.53 5.84
N VAL A 165 9.61 8.61 6.77
CA VAL A 165 9.94 7.21 6.45
C VAL A 165 8.80 6.52 5.69
N TYR A 166 7.56 6.83 6.05
CA TYR A 166 6.40 6.25 5.38
C TYR A 166 6.29 6.73 3.93
N TYR A 167 6.41 8.04 3.66
CA TYR A 167 6.40 8.57 2.28
C TYR A 167 7.59 8.07 1.46
N TYR A 168 8.77 7.96 2.05
CA TYR A 168 9.92 7.33 1.42
C TYR A 168 9.59 5.90 0.95
N LYS A 169 8.93 5.09 1.79
CA LYS A 169 8.52 3.73 1.42
C LYS A 169 7.44 3.68 0.33
N VAL A 170 6.48 4.60 0.37
CA VAL A 170 5.45 4.70 -0.68
C VAL A 170 6.10 5.09 -2.01
N PHE A 171 7.05 6.03 -1.99
CA PHE A 171 7.79 6.42 -3.18
C PHE A 171 8.63 5.26 -3.75
N HIS A 172 9.34 4.54 -2.89
CA HIS A 172 10.08 3.34 -3.28
C HIS A 172 9.17 2.27 -3.92
N TYR A 173 7.98 2.05 -3.36
CA TYR A 173 6.99 1.16 -3.94
C TYR A 173 6.56 1.62 -5.34
N CYS A 174 6.29 2.90 -5.55
CA CYS A 174 5.92 3.44 -6.86
C CYS A 174 7.02 3.24 -7.91
N LEU A 175 8.29 3.46 -7.54
CA LEU A 175 9.41 3.23 -8.46
C LEU A 175 9.63 1.74 -8.77
N ASN A 176 9.45 0.86 -7.80
CA ASN A 176 9.49 -0.60 -8.04
C ASN A 176 8.35 -1.05 -8.97
N SER A 177 7.15 -0.47 -8.82
CA SER A 177 6.06 -0.72 -9.76
C SER A 177 6.40 -0.26 -11.19
N ALA A 178 7.16 0.84 -11.31
CA ALA A 178 7.61 1.34 -12.61
C ALA A 178 8.67 0.42 -13.29
N ILE A 179 9.43 -0.36 -12.52
CA ILE A 179 10.29 -1.43 -13.05
C ILE A 179 9.43 -2.57 -13.57
N ILE A 180 8.43 -3.01 -12.80
CA ILE A 180 7.50 -4.09 -13.19
C ILE A 180 6.73 -3.70 -14.46
N ASP A 181 6.34 -2.42 -14.57
CA ASP A 181 5.64 -1.87 -15.75
C ASP A 181 6.63 -1.52 -16.90
N GLU A 182 7.93 -1.90 -16.79
CA GLU A 182 9.00 -1.72 -17.79
C GLU A 182 9.26 -0.26 -18.22
N ILE A 183 8.91 0.71 -17.35
CA ILE A 183 9.10 2.15 -17.63
C ILE A 183 10.52 2.58 -17.30
N ILE A 184 11.09 2.07 -16.20
CA ILE A 184 12.48 2.30 -15.78
C ILE A 184 13.22 0.97 -15.59
N ILE A 185 14.53 0.98 -15.79
CA ILE A 185 15.36 -0.25 -15.74
C ILE A 185 15.73 -0.62 -14.30
N SER A 186 15.94 0.36 -13.43
CA SER A 186 16.36 0.16 -12.04
C SER A 186 15.79 1.24 -11.13
N ASN A 187 15.64 0.92 -9.85
CA ASN A 187 15.16 1.88 -8.86
C ASN A 187 16.33 2.76 -8.37
N PRO A 188 16.35 4.08 -8.66
CA PRO A 188 17.42 4.95 -8.19
C PRO A 188 17.50 5.06 -6.66
N MET A 189 16.43 4.72 -5.93
CA MET A 189 16.42 4.69 -4.45
C MET A 189 17.30 3.57 -3.86
N ASP A 190 17.63 2.54 -4.63
CA ASP A 190 18.49 1.45 -4.16
C ASP A 190 19.94 1.92 -3.99
N LYS A 191 20.34 3.00 -4.72
CA LYS A 191 21.64 3.63 -4.60
C LYS A 191 21.77 4.56 -3.38
N ILE A 192 20.69 4.76 -2.61
CA ILE A 192 20.69 5.60 -1.40
C ILE A 192 21.30 4.80 -0.23
N LYS A 193 22.37 5.34 0.36
CA LYS A 193 23.03 4.72 1.52
C LYS A 193 22.11 4.73 2.75
N LYS A 194 22.32 3.80 3.68
CA LYS A 194 21.49 3.63 4.89
C LYS A 194 21.44 4.93 5.74
N GLU A 195 22.55 5.66 5.77
CA GLU A 195 22.71 6.91 6.52
C GLU A 195 21.89 8.05 5.91
N GLU A 196 21.73 8.05 4.60
CA GLU A 196 21.01 9.06 3.80
C GLU A 196 19.47 8.84 3.87
N LYS A 197 19.00 7.63 4.26
CA LYS A 197 17.58 7.31 4.35
C LYS A 197 16.92 7.97 5.56
N PRO A 198 15.65 8.37 5.46
CA PRO A 198 14.91 8.87 6.62
C PRO A 198 14.88 7.81 7.74
N LYS A 199 15.20 8.22 8.97
CA LYS A 199 15.27 7.32 10.13
C LYS A 199 14.01 7.41 10.96
N ARG A 200 13.52 6.26 11.45
CA ARG A 200 12.40 6.22 12.39
C ARG A 200 12.83 6.77 13.74
N LYS A 201 12.01 7.65 14.30
CA LYS A 201 12.12 8.06 15.69
C LYS A 201 11.28 7.11 16.56
N ARG A 202 11.90 6.52 17.57
CA ARG A 202 11.17 5.71 18.54
C ARG A 202 10.26 6.64 19.35
N THR A 203 8.97 6.39 19.30
CA THR A 203 7.98 7.15 20.08
C THR A 203 7.51 6.27 21.23
N GLU A 204 7.70 6.73 22.44
CA GLU A 204 7.05 6.13 23.60
C GLU A 204 5.57 6.42 23.53
N ARG A 205 4.76 5.39 23.60
CA ARG A 205 3.31 5.53 23.64
C ARG A 205 2.85 5.52 25.08
N ALA A 206 2.11 6.54 25.47
CA ALA A 206 1.45 6.55 26.75
C ALA A 206 0.53 5.32 26.88
N PHE A 207 0.54 4.68 28.03
CA PHE A 207 -0.37 3.61 28.41
C PHE A 207 -0.96 3.91 29.78
N LEU A 208 -2.14 3.32 30.05
CA LEU A 208 -2.81 3.42 31.34
C LEU A 208 -2.37 2.28 32.25
N THR A 209 -2.10 2.59 33.50
CA THR A 209 -1.94 1.59 34.58
C THR A 209 -3.31 1.06 35.01
N ILE A 210 -3.31 -0.04 35.75
CA ILE A 210 -4.56 -0.60 36.30
C ILE A 210 -5.25 0.40 37.26
N ASP A 211 -4.46 1.10 38.08
CA ASP A 211 -4.99 2.08 39.01
C ASP A 211 -5.57 3.31 38.31
N GLU A 212 -4.92 3.78 37.21
CA GLU A 212 -5.47 4.84 36.35
C GLU A 212 -6.80 4.40 35.70
N VAL A 213 -6.95 3.12 35.29
CA VAL A 213 -8.22 2.59 34.76
C VAL A 213 -9.29 2.54 35.85
N LYS A 214 -8.95 2.16 37.09
CA LYS A 214 -9.87 2.20 38.23
C LYS A 214 -10.33 3.66 38.50
N THR A 215 -9.42 4.60 38.57
CA THR A 215 -9.73 6.03 38.73
C THR A 215 -10.65 6.54 37.64
N LEU A 216 -10.35 6.22 36.35
CA LEU A 216 -11.23 6.54 35.22
C LEU A 216 -12.62 5.93 35.38
N SER A 217 -12.73 4.69 35.86
CA SER A 217 -14.02 4.02 36.03
C SER A 217 -14.89 4.73 37.06
N GLN A 218 -14.29 5.32 38.10
CA GLN A 218 -14.97 6.05 39.14
C GLN A 218 -15.27 7.51 38.75
N THR A 219 -14.48 8.08 37.82
CA THR A 219 -14.67 9.47 37.37
C THR A 219 -15.90 9.59 36.49
N ASP A 220 -16.76 10.58 36.79
CA ASP A 220 -17.94 10.86 36.00
C ASP A 220 -17.60 11.31 34.58
N PHE A 221 -18.36 10.81 33.61
CA PHE A 221 -18.18 11.12 32.19
C PHE A 221 -19.52 11.19 31.48
N HIS A 222 -19.81 12.33 30.86
CA HIS A 222 -21.10 12.61 30.24
C HIS A 222 -21.52 11.59 29.18
N ASN A 223 -20.55 11.05 28.39
CA ASN A 223 -20.84 10.03 27.38
C ASN A 223 -20.70 8.60 27.97
N LYS A 224 -21.80 8.11 28.55
CA LYS A 224 -21.84 6.78 29.21
C LYS A 224 -21.49 5.65 28.25
N THR A 225 -21.91 5.72 26.98
CA THR A 225 -21.58 4.69 25.95
C THR A 225 -20.09 4.67 25.69
N LEU A 226 -19.46 5.81 25.48
CA LEU A 226 -18.02 5.88 25.26
C LEU A 226 -17.22 5.43 26.48
N LYS A 227 -17.64 5.82 27.69
CA LYS A 227 -17.00 5.37 28.95
C LYS A 227 -16.98 3.84 29.03
N ARG A 228 -18.13 3.20 28.87
CA ARG A 228 -18.26 1.74 28.91
C ARG A 228 -17.45 1.07 27.81
N ALA A 229 -17.55 1.55 26.55
CA ALA A 229 -16.81 1.02 25.41
C ALA A 229 -15.29 1.11 25.60
N PHE A 230 -14.80 2.22 26.11
CA PHE A 230 -13.39 2.41 26.40
C PHE A 230 -12.89 1.48 27.50
N LEU A 231 -13.59 1.44 28.64
CA LEU A 231 -13.24 0.56 29.76
C LEU A 231 -13.33 -0.92 29.34
N PHE A 232 -14.39 -1.32 28.64
CA PHE A 232 -14.49 -2.66 28.07
C PHE A 232 -13.27 -3.01 27.22
N SER A 233 -12.87 -2.08 26.34
CA SER A 233 -11.71 -2.29 25.50
C SER A 233 -10.39 -2.35 26.30
N CYS A 234 -10.29 -1.71 27.47
CA CYS A 234 -9.13 -1.84 28.35
C CYS A 234 -8.96 -3.28 28.88
N PHE A 235 -10.05 -3.98 29.14
CA PHE A 235 -10.02 -5.35 29.66
C PHE A 235 -9.92 -6.43 28.58
N CYS A 236 -10.47 -6.20 27.37
CA CYS A 236 -10.44 -7.19 26.28
C CYS A 236 -9.42 -6.90 25.18
N GLY A 237 -8.82 -5.70 25.13
CA GLY A 237 -7.80 -5.33 24.15
C GLY A 237 -8.33 -5.11 22.72
N LEU A 238 -9.64 -4.94 22.52
CA LEU A 238 -10.27 -4.74 21.21
C LEU A 238 -9.94 -3.36 20.63
N ARG A 239 -9.75 -3.24 19.31
CA ARG A 239 -9.61 -1.96 18.61
C ARG A 239 -10.95 -1.21 18.59
N HIS A 240 -10.91 0.11 18.37
CA HIS A 240 -12.14 0.90 18.23
C HIS A 240 -13.05 0.35 17.11
N SER A 241 -12.49 -0.04 15.98
CA SER A 241 -13.22 -0.67 14.88
C SER A 241 -13.92 -1.95 15.31
N ASP A 242 -13.26 -2.78 16.14
CA ASP A 242 -13.80 -4.03 16.62
C ASP A 242 -14.93 -3.79 17.65
N ILE A 243 -14.77 -2.77 18.51
CA ILE A 243 -15.83 -2.35 19.46
C ILE A 243 -17.06 -1.80 18.70
N VAL A 244 -16.87 -1.01 17.66
CA VAL A 244 -17.97 -0.52 16.79
C VAL A 244 -18.68 -1.68 16.08
N ALA A 245 -17.91 -2.70 15.68
CA ALA A 245 -18.46 -3.87 15.00
C ALA A 245 -19.11 -4.88 15.94
N LEU A 246 -18.82 -4.84 17.24
CA LEU A 246 -19.25 -5.82 18.23
C LEU A 246 -20.78 -5.93 18.32
N THR A 247 -21.30 -7.14 18.16
CA THR A 247 -22.72 -7.48 18.29
C THR A 247 -22.96 -8.40 19.49
N TRP A 248 -24.22 -8.52 19.93
CA TRP A 248 -24.58 -9.43 21.01
C TRP A 248 -24.31 -10.89 20.65
N GLY A 249 -24.46 -11.30 19.40
CA GLY A 249 -24.15 -12.66 18.94
C GLY A 249 -22.66 -13.03 19.00
N ASN A 250 -21.76 -12.03 19.14
CA ASN A 250 -20.35 -12.29 19.38
C ASN A 250 -20.05 -12.72 20.82
N LEU A 251 -20.98 -12.56 21.74
CA LEU A 251 -20.86 -12.92 23.16
C LEU A 251 -21.58 -14.25 23.41
N LYS A 252 -20.81 -15.32 23.54
CA LYS A 252 -21.36 -16.69 23.68
C LYS A 252 -20.99 -17.26 25.05
N LYS A 253 -21.86 -18.07 25.61
CA LYS A 253 -21.53 -18.87 26.80
C LYS A 253 -20.78 -20.13 26.37
N ASN A 254 -19.64 -20.38 27.01
CA ASN A 254 -18.92 -21.64 26.84
C ASN A 254 -19.56 -22.78 27.65
N LYS A 255 -18.99 -24.00 27.54
CA LYS A 255 -19.47 -25.19 28.23
C LYS A 255 -19.52 -25.06 29.77
N ILE A 256 -18.73 -24.14 30.35
CA ILE A 256 -18.62 -23.90 31.80
C ILE A 256 -19.49 -22.70 32.22
N GLY A 257 -20.33 -22.18 31.32
CA GLY A 257 -21.21 -21.03 31.59
C GLY A 257 -20.54 -19.66 31.58
N LYS A 258 -19.21 -19.56 31.31
CA LYS A 258 -18.49 -18.28 31.19
C LYS A 258 -18.74 -17.64 29.83
N ILE A 259 -18.82 -16.31 29.80
CA ILE A 259 -19.03 -15.56 28.55
C ILE A 259 -17.68 -15.38 27.85
N GLU A 260 -17.66 -15.78 26.59
CA GLU A 260 -16.52 -15.63 25.68
C GLU A 260 -16.91 -14.75 24.50
N LEU A 261 -15.95 -13.96 24.06
CA LEU A 261 -16.04 -13.12 22.87
C LEU A 261 -15.53 -13.91 21.66
N HIS A 262 -16.37 -14.09 20.65
CA HIS A 262 -16.01 -14.70 19.37
C HIS A 262 -16.31 -13.74 18.23
N MET A 263 -15.26 -13.23 17.56
CA MET A 263 -15.44 -12.32 16.43
C MET A 263 -14.26 -12.33 15.48
N THR A 264 -14.47 -11.95 14.23
CA THR A 264 -13.42 -11.66 13.28
C THR A 264 -12.98 -10.20 13.44
N GLN A 265 -11.68 -9.96 13.65
CA GLN A 265 -11.13 -8.61 13.81
C GLN A 265 -11.21 -7.82 12.49
N GLN A 266 -11.71 -6.59 12.53
CA GLN A 266 -11.92 -5.76 11.34
C GLN A 266 -10.63 -5.44 10.56
N LYS A 267 -9.51 -5.28 11.24
CA LYS A 267 -8.25 -4.86 10.61
C LYS A 267 -7.41 -6.02 10.08
N THR A 268 -7.36 -7.14 10.79
CA THR A 268 -6.47 -8.27 10.47
C THR A 268 -7.20 -9.46 9.87
N GLN A 269 -8.54 -9.44 9.90
CA GLN A 269 -9.42 -10.53 9.48
C GLN A 269 -9.15 -11.86 10.22
N GLU A 270 -8.47 -11.78 11.39
CA GLU A 270 -8.19 -12.93 12.24
C GLU A 270 -9.37 -13.22 13.15
N ILE A 271 -9.64 -14.49 13.37
CA ILE A 271 -10.65 -14.95 14.34
C ILE A 271 -10.07 -14.74 15.74
N LEU A 272 -10.81 -14.03 16.57
CA LEU A 272 -10.50 -13.82 17.99
C LEU A 272 -11.51 -14.58 18.86
N SER A 273 -11.00 -15.48 19.69
CA SER A 273 -11.74 -16.09 20.79
C SER A 273 -11.08 -15.67 22.11
N LEU A 274 -11.84 -15.07 23.01
CA LEU A 274 -11.33 -14.50 24.26
C LEU A 274 -12.35 -14.66 25.39
N PRO A 275 -11.99 -15.34 26.50
CA PRO A 275 -12.81 -15.33 27.71
C PRO A 275 -12.84 -13.90 28.31
N LEU A 276 -14.02 -13.45 28.68
CA LEU A 276 -14.21 -12.12 29.28
C LEU A 276 -14.05 -12.18 30.79
N SER A 277 -13.29 -11.22 31.35
CA SER A 277 -13.18 -11.02 32.78
C SER A 277 -14.46 -10.42 33.36
N ASN A 278 -14.68 -10.56 34.66
CA ASN A 278 -15.80 -9.94 35.37
C ASN A 278 -15.82 -8.41 35.21
N GLU A 279 -14.62 -7.78 35.18
CA GLU A 279 -14.47 -6.34 34.96
C GLU A 279 -14.93 -5.94 33.56
N ALA A 280 -14.63 -6.75 32.54
CA ALA A 280 -15.11 -6.52 31.18
C ALA A 280 -16.64 -6.68 31.12
N LEU A 281 -17.19 -7.71 31.74
CA LEU A 281 -18.64 -7.97 31.79
C LEU A 281 -19.43 -6.83 32.43
N LYS A 282 -18.90 -6.21 33.50
CA LYS A 282 -19.50 -5.03 34.16
C LYS A 282 -19.63 -3.81 33.24
N GLN A 283 -18.81 -3.74 32.18
CA GLN A 283 -18.86 -2.62 31.23
C GLN A 283 -19.90 -2.84 30.11
N LEU A 284 -20.43 -4.04 29.95
CA LEU A 284 -21.47 -4.28 28.95
C LEU A 284 -22.76 -3.54 29.35
N PRO A 285 -23.46 -2.91 28.39
CA PRO A 285 -24.78 -2.39 28.65
C PRO A 285 -25.77 -3.53 28.91
N VAL A 286 -26.94 -3.22 29.49
CA VAL A 286 -28.00 -4.21 29.64
C VAL A 286 -28.50 -4.61 28.25
N ARG A 287 -28.52 -5.91 27.96
CA ARG A 287 -28.95 -6.42 26.67
C ARG A 287 -30.45 -6.19 26.41
N GLY A 288 -31.27 -6.38 27.42
CA GLY A 288 -32.74 -6.32 27.29
C GLY A 288 -33.23 -7.25 26.17
N LYS A 289 -34.09 -6.73 25.28
CA LYS A 289 -34.65 -7.45 24.13
C LYS A 289 -33.76 -7.37 22.86
N ALA A 290 -32.51 -6.92 22.96
CA ALA A 290 -31.67 -6.78 21.80
C ALA A 290 -31.34 -8.12 21.13
N GLN A 291 -31.46 -8.15 19.81
CA GLN A 291 -31.15 -9.33 18.98
C GLN A 291 -29.63 -9.54 18.84
N ASP A 292 -29.24 -10.74 18.44
CA ASP A 292 -27.82 -11.11 18.24
C ASP A 292 -27.12 -10.27 17.22
N THR A 293 -27.82 -9.78 16.20
CA THR A 293 -27.26 -8.90 15.13
C THR A 293 -27.06 -7.47 15.57
N GLU A 294 -27.66 -7.06 16.69
CA GLU A 294 -27.59 -5.68 17.15
C GLU A 294 -26.25 -5.36 17.85
N LYS A 295 -25.79 -4.12 17.66
CA LYS A 295 -24.54 -3.64 18.26
C LYS A 295 -24.65 -3.54 19.77
N VAL A 296 -23.56 -3.97 20.46
CA VAL A 296 -23.48 -3.87 21.94
C VAL A 296 -23.35 -2.40 22.36
N PHE A 297 -22.51 -1.61 21.69
CA PHE A 297 -22.30 -0.19 22.00
C PHE A 297 -22.95 0.69 20.93
N LYS A 298 -24.30 0.78 20.98
CA LYS A 298 -25.07 1.64 20.06
C LYS A 298 -24.71 3.12 20.26
N GLY A 299 -24.58 3.86 19.16
CA GLY A 299 -24.27 5.29 19.19
C GLY A 299 -22.83 5.63 19.58
N LEU A 300 -21.89 4.68 19.50
CA LEU A 300 -20.47 4.99 19.72
C LEU A 300 -19.97 5.95 18.65
N ILE A 301 -19.39 7.05 19.10
CA ILE A 301 -18.85 8.12 18.24
C ILE A 301 -17.60 7.69 17.48
N SER A 302 -17.26 8.44 16.41
CA SER A 302 -16.07 8.16 15.58
C SER A 302 -14.78 8.18 16.40
N LEU A 303 -13.75 7.46 15.91
CA LEU A 303 -12.42 7.42 16.55
C LEU A 303 -11.78 8.80 16.69
N GLY A 304 -11.94 9.67 15.68
CA GLY A 304 -11.43 11.05 15.73
C GLY A 304 -12.04 11.82 16.91
N ARG A 305 -13.37 11.84 16.98
CA ARG A 305 -14.08 12.52 18.07
C ARG A 305 -13.80 11.89 19.43
N THR A 306 -13.67 10.57 19.48
CA THR A 306 -13.26 9.86 20.71
C THR A 306 -11.91 10.36 21.22
N ASN A 307 -10.89 10.47 20.34
CA ASN A 307 -9.56 10.90 20.71
C ASN A 307 -9.47 12.40 21.08
N GLU A 308 -10.45 13.21 20.70
CA GLU A 308 -10.58 14.61 21.16
C GLU A 308 -11.14 14.70 22.59
N ILE A 309 -12.04 13.79 22.95
CA ILE A 309 -12.77 13.85 24.23
C ILE A 309 -12.06 13.08 25.33
N LEU A 310 -11.42 11.94 25.03
CA LEU A 310 -10.75 11.10 26.02
C LEU A 310 -9.69 11.85 26.86
N PRO A 311 -8.84 12.76 26.31
CA PRO A 311 -7.88 13.51 27.10
C PRO A 311 -8.53 14.40 28.16
N ARG A 312 -9.70 14.97 27.87
CA ARG A 312 -10.45 15.81 28.82
C ARG A 312 -10.97 14.99 30.00
N TRP A 313 -11.48 13.77 29.72
CA TRP A 313 -11.90 12.85 30.77
C TRP A 313 -10.72 12.38 31.62
N ALA A 314 -9.58 12.08 31.01
CA ALA A 314 -8.36 11.74 31.72
C ALA A 314 -7.88 12.88 32.65
N ALA A 315 -7.90 14.11 32.15
CA ALA A 315 -7.54 15.30 32.98
C ALA A 315 -8.49 15.46 34.18
N LYS A 316 -9.81 15.24 34.00
CA LYS A 316 -10.80 15.24 35.10
C LYS A 316 -10.50 14.14 36.13
N ALA A 317 -9.92 13.02 35.70
CA ALA A 317 -9.48 11.94 36.58
C ALA A 317 -8.08 12.16 37.21
N GLY A 318 -7.45 13.33 37.02
CA GLY A 318 -6.11 13.62 37.50
C GLY A 318 -4.98 12.95 36.71
N ILE A 319 -5.28 12.38 35.54
CA ILE A 319 -4.30 11.68 34.71
C ILE A 319 -3.72 12.64 33.67
N GLN A 320 -2.45 13.01 33.81
CA GLN A 320 -1.77 14.00 32.96
C GLN A 320 -1.23 13.44 31.66
N LYS A 321 -1.51 12.16 31.35
CA LYS A 321 -1.08 11.50 30.11
C LYS A 321 -2.04 11.84 28.97
N HIS A 322 -1.51 12.07 27.76
CA HIS A 322 -2.34 12.18 26.57
C HIS A 322 -2.92 10.81 26.17
N ILE A 323 -4.17 10.59 26.51
CA ILE A 323 -4.86 9.33 26.28
C ILE A 323 -5.58 9.34 24.93
N THR A 324 -5.39 8.29 24.17
CA THR A 324 -6.16 7.97 22.95
C THR A 324 -6.82 6.61 23.14
N PHE A 325 -7.79 6.30 22.29
CA PHE A 325 -8.43 4.97 22.35
C PHE A 325 -7.42 3.81 22.16
N HIS A 326 -6.24 4.08 21.61
CA HIS A 326 -5.19 3.07 21.39
C HIS A 326 -4.34 2.79 22.65
N CYS A 327 -4.29 3.69 23.63
CA CYS A 327 -3.48 3.55 24.87
C CYS A 327 -3.83 2.32 25.71
N ARG A 328 -5.04 1.80 25.59
CA ARG A 328 -5.55 0.59 26.27
C ARG A 328 -4.81 -0.70 25.92
N ARG A 329 -4.16 -0.80 24.74
CA ARG A 329 -3.58 -2.06 24.22
C ARG A 329 -2.43 -2.59 25.09
N HIS A 330 -1.79 -1.71 25.85
CA HIS A 330 -0.65 -2.05 26.71
C HIS A 330 -1.07 -2.56 28.09
N ILE A 331 -2.33 -2.35 28.52
CA ILE A 331 -2.85 -2.85 29.79
C ILE A 331 -2.95 -4.37 29.78
N LYS A 332 -3.40 -4.97 28.70
CA LYS A 332 -3.55 -6.43 28.56
C LYS A 332 -2.21 -7.17 28.67
N LEU A 333 -1.13 -6.61 28.13
CA LEU A 333 0.21 -7.18 28.26
C LEU A 333 0.68 -7.20 29.72
N SER A 334 0.40 -6.13 30.49
CA SER A 334 0.70 -6.04 31.91
C SER A 334 -0.12 -7.03 32.77
N LEU A 335 -1.38 -7.23 32.43
CA LEU A 335 -2.28 -8.21 33.09
C LEU A 335 -1.90 -9.64 32.78
N SER A 336 -1.58 -9.98 31.52
CA SER A 336 -1.18 -11.35 31.14
C SER A 336 0.20 -11.72 31.73
N LEU A 337 1.14 -10.78 31.82
CA LEU A 337 2.41 -11.00 32.47
C LEU A 337 2.27 -11.20 33.99
N LYS A 338 1.35 -10.48 34.67
CA LYS A 338 1.04 -10.71 36.09
C LYS A 338 0.30 -12.02 36.34
N LEU A 339 -0.64 -12.40 35.48
CA LEU A 339 -1.33 -13.69 35.55
C LEU A 339 -0.40 -14.87 35.29
N ASN A 340 0.51 -14.78 34.30
CA ASN A 340 1.51 -15.82 34.03
C ASN A 340 2.56 -15.91 35.16
N SER A 341 2.90 -14.80 35.82
CA SER A 341 3.76 -14.84 37.03
C SER A 341 3.04 -15.46 38.23
N LEU A 342 1.76 -15.18 38.45
CA LEU A 342 0.95 -15.81 39.48
C LEU A 342 0.68 -17.30 39.22
N GLN A 343 0.49 -17.73 37.99
CA GLN A 343 0.35 -19.14 37.65
C GLN A 343 1.68 -19.92 37.82
N ARG A 344 2.85 -19.30 37.63
CA ARG A 344 4.16 -19.91 37.95
C ARG A 344 4.41 -20.02 39.44
N PHE A 345 3.79 -19.17 40.28
CA PHE A 345 3.90 -19.28 41.76
C PHE A 345 2.93 -20.28 42.39
N ILE A 346 1.90 -20.75 41.65
CA ILE A 346 0.89 -21.71 42.13
C ILE A 346 1.26 -23.15 41.65
N SER A 347 2.26 -23.27 40.75
CA SER A 347 2.75 -24.57 40.23
C SER A 347 4.13 -24.97 40.77
N CYS A 348 4.56 -24.40 41.90
CA CYS A 348 5.72 -24.87 42.69
C CYS A 348 5.26 -25.42 44.03
#